data_08102c9eaa4e538131ff832e0f425271
#
_entry.id   08102c9eaa4e538131ff832e0f425271
#
_cell.length_a   1.000
_cell.length_b   1.000
_cell.length_c   1.000
_cell.angle_alpha   90.00
_cell.angle_beta   90.00
_cell.angle_gamma   90.00
#
_symmetry.space_group_name_H-M   'P 1'
#
loop_
_entity.id
_entity.type
_entity.pdbx_description
1 polymer ?
#
loop_
_entity_poly.entity_id
_entity_poly.type
_entity_poly.pdbx_seq_one_letter_code
_entity_poly.pdbx_strand_id
1 'polypeptide(L)'
;GIMPGIKVDKGGQPLPNSPTELVTGGLDGLKERLKDYADLGACFTKWRGVIAITESIPTNNCINANAHGLARFAALSQEAGLVPIVEPEVLMDGTHTIERCFEVTERTLREVFYQLAQHNVALEGCLLKPNMVLSGASNTKRASAEEVAEKTIACFKRVVPAAVPGIVFLSGGQSDDEATLNLDAINKLGTKIDAPWELSFSYGRGLQQATLKQWSGKSENVTDAQTIFYHRAKLTSAARQG
;
A
#
# COMPACT_ATOMS: atom_id res chain seq x y z
N GLY A 1 -12.13 4.67 -20.55
CA GLY A 1 -12.47 3.76 -19.61
C GLY A 1 -11.58 3.67 -18.38
N ILE A 2 -12.17 3.96 -17.20
CA ILE A 2 -11.53 3.73 -15.89
C ILE A 2 -12.26 2.56 -15.25
N MET A 3 -11.52 1.55 -14.80
CA MET A 3 -12.09 0.43 -14.05
C MET A 3 -12.41 0.88 -12.61
N PRO A 4 -13.67 0.75 -12.14
CA PRO A 4 -14.02 1.12 -10.78
C PRO A 4 -13.60 0.06 -9.77
N GLY A 5 -13.31 0.49 -8.54
CA GLY A 5 -13.01 -0.38 -7.42
C GLY A 5 -13.46 0.24 -6.10
N ILE A 6 -13.42 -0.54 -5.03
CA ILE A 6 -13.94 -0.12 -3.73
C ILE A 6 -13.02 -0.50 -2.58
N LYS A 7 -12.83 0.43 -1.63
CA LYS A 7 -12.24 0.13 -0.31
C LYS A 7 -13.32 -0.54 0.55
N VAL A 8 -13.07 -1.78 0.99
CA VAL A 8 -14.07 -2.58 1.70
C VAL A 8 -13.82 -2.73 3.20
N ASP A 9 -12.62 -2.39 3.68
CA ASP A 9 -12.34 -2.39 5.12
C ASP A 9 -13.12 -1.28 5.86
N LYS A 10 -13.36 -1.49 7.16
CA LYS A 10 -14.04 -0.55 8.05
C LYS A 10 -13.06 0.22 8.97
N GLY A 11 -11.77 0.23 8.62
CA GLY A 11 -10.74 0.94 9.37
C GLY A 11 -10.16 0.14 10.53
N GLY A 12 -9.07 0.68 11.10
CA GLY A 12 -8.37 0.10 12.23
C GLY A 12 -9.11 0.29 13.55
N GLN A 13 -9.09 -0.73 14.38
CA GLN A 13 -9.59 -0.73 15.75
C GLN A 13 -8.45 -1.14 16.69
N PRO A 14 -8.44 -0.72 17.96
CA PRO A 14 -7.45 -1.18 18.90
C PRO A 14 -7.38 -2.71 18.97
N LEU A 15 -6.16 -3.24 18.87
CA LEU A 15 -5.96 -4.68 19.02
C LEU A 15 -6.19 -5.07 20.48
N PRO A 16 -7.05 -6.06 20.78
CA PRO A 16 -7.28 -6.49 22.16
C PRO A 16 -5.97 -6.84 22.89
N ASN A 17 -5.82 -6.34 24.11
CA ASN A 17 -4.63 -6.44 24.96
C ASN A 17 -3.35 -5.79 24.39
N SER A 18 -3.47 -5.01 23.32
CA SER A 18 -2.38 -4.20 22.74
C SER A 18 -2.93 -2.87 22.20
N PRO A 19 -3.36 -1.95 23.08
CA PRO A 19 -4.16 -0.76 22.70
C PRO A 19 -3.41 0.25 21.83
N THR A 20 -2.09 0.14 21.73
CA THR A 20 -1.24 0.97 20.86
C THR A 20 -1.10 0.42 19.44
N GLU A 21 -1.61 -0.78 19.20
CA GLU A 21 -1.60 -1.44 17.89
C GLU A 21 -3.03 -1.54 17.35
N LEU A 22 -3.15 -1.63 16.03
CA LEU A 22 -4.45 -1.69 15.37
C LEU A 22 -4.63 -3.03 14.64
N VAL A 23 -5.87 -3.50 14.60
CA VAL A 23 -6.33 -4.55 13.70
C VAL A 23 -7.48 -4.00 12.85
N THR A 24 -7.47 -4.30 11.56
CA THR A 24 -8.48 -3.77 10.65
C THR A 24 -9.77 -4.60 10.71
N GLY A 25 -10.89 -3.91 10.94
CA GLY A 25 -12.23 -4.50 10.96
C GLY A 25 -12.92 -4.48 9.60
N GLY A 26 -14.03 -5.24 9.50
CA GLY A 26 -14.89 -5.22 8.30
C GLY A 26 -15.09 -6.56 7.62
N LEU A 27 -14.61 -7.68 8.19
CA LEU A 27 -14.82 -9.02 7.63
C LEU A 27 -16.27 -9.51 7.80
N ASP A 28 -16.95 -9.08 8.86
CA ASP A 28 -18.35 -9.46 9.08
C ASP A 28 -19.26 -8.88 7.99
N GLY A 29 -20.05 -9.77 7.36
CA GLY A 29 -20.91 -9.43 6.23
C GLY A 29 -20.14 -8.98 4.98
N LEU A 30 -18.85 -9.29 4.88
CA LEU A 30 -18.05 -8.88 3.72
C LEU A 30 -18.45 -9.63 2.45
N LYS A 31 -18.80 -10.90 2.54
CA LYS A 31 -19.19 -11.73 1.39
C LYS A 31 -20.40 -11.14 0.67
N GLU A 32 -21.42 -10.75 1.41
CA GLU A 32 -22.64 -10.13 0.88
C GLU A 32 -22.32 -8.78 0.23
N ARG A 33 -21.54 -7.93 0.92
CA ARG A 33 -21.14 -6.62 0.38
C ARG A 33 -20.29 -6.73 -0.89
N LEU A 34 -19.45 -7.74 -1.01
CA LEU A 34 -18.62 -7.94 -2.22
C LEU A 34 -19.49 -8.31 -3.41
N LYS A 35 -20.54 -9.13 -3.19
CA LYS A 35 -21.51 -9.41 -4.25
C LYS A 35 -22.21 -8.13 -4.72
N ASP A 36 -22.70 -7.31 -3.79
CA ASP A 36 -23.35 -6.04 -4.14
C ASP A 36 -22.41 -5.11 -4.93
N TYR A 37 -21.12 -5.05 -4.55
CA TYR A 37 -20.14 -4.24 -5.27
C TYR A 37 -19.83 -4.78 -6.66
N ALA A 38 -19.75 -6.10 -6.83
CA ALA A 38 -19.56 -6.72 -8.13
C ALA A 38 -20.78 -6.43 -9.05
N ASP A 39 -22.01 -6.55 -8.52
CA ASP A 39 -23.24 -6.23 -9.23
C ASP A 39 -23.31 -4.74 -9.64
N LEU A 40 -22.69 -3.84 -8.88
CA LEU A 40 -22.52 -2.42 -9.24
C LEU A 40 -21.40 -2.15 -10.27
N GLY A 41 -20.65 -3.17 -10.68
CA GLY A 41 -19.59 -3.08 -11.67
C GLY A 41 -18.19 -2.85 -11.13
N ALA A 42 -17.94 -3.04 -9.83
CA ALA A 42 -16.59 -3.02 -9.30
C ALA A 42 -15.72 -4.12 -9.93
N CYS A 43 -14.46 -3.80 -10.24
CA CYS A 43 -13.49 -4.74 -10.80
C CYS A 43 -12.44 -5.16 -9.77
N PHE A 44 -12.21 -4.34 -8.76
CA PHE A 44 -11.22 -4.61 -7.71
C PHE A 44 -11.69 -4.10 -6.34
N THR A 45 -11.07 -4.63 -5.31
CA THR A 45 -11.28 -4.26 -3.92
C THR A 45 -9.97 -3.87 -3.25
N LYS A 46 -10.03 -3.15 -2.13
CA LYS A 46 -8.85 -2.79 -1.36
C LYS A 46 -9.11 -2.92 0.13
N TRP A 47 -8.12 -3.47 0.86
CA TRP A 47 -8.12 -3.59 2.31
C TRP A 47 -6.75 -3.20 2.86
N ARG A 48 -6.74 -2.32 3.87
CA ARG A 48 -5.52 -1.80 4.50
C ARG A 48 -5.35 -2.36 5.91
N GLY A 49 -4.22 -3.01 6.17
CA GLY A 49 -3.72 -3.33 7.52
C GLY A 49 -2.59 -2.38 7.90
N VAL A 50 -2.67 -1.76 9.07
CA VAL A 50 -1.71 -0.74 9.52
C VAL A 50 -0.80 -1.30 10.60
N ILE A 51 0.51 -1.17 10.41
CA ILE A 51 1.56 -1.64 11.30
C ILE A 51 2.43 -0.46 11.73
N ALA A 52 2.35 -0.08 12.99
CA ALA A 52 3.19 0.98 13.56
C ALA A 52 4.53 0.45 14.04
N ILE A 53 5.56 1.31 14.04
CA ILE A 53 6.90 1.00 14.56
C ILE A 53 7.19 1.87 15.77
N THR A 54 7.58 1.23 16.89
CA THR A 54 8.26 1.85 18.03
C THR A 54 9.36 0.89 18.52
N GLU A 55 9.93 1.14 19.70
CA GLU A 55 10.89 0.23 20.30
C GLU A 55 10.32 -1.16 20.59
N SER A 56 9.04 -1.24 21.00
CA SER A 56 8.38 -2.48 21.44
C SER A 56 7.38 -3.06 20.44
N ILE A 57 6.96 -2.30 19.43
CA ILE A 57 6.01 -2.74 18.40
C ILE A 57 6.62 -2.67 16.99
N PRO A 58 6.11 -3.43 16.01
CA PRO A 58 4.92 -4.28 16.09
C PRO A 58 5.17 -5.61 16.82
N THR A 59 4.15 -6.07 17.54
CA THR A 59 4.12 -7.43 18.10
C THR A 59 3.83 -8.47 17.01
N ASN A 60 4.18 -9.73 17.25
CA ASN A 60 3.79 -10.82 16.37
C ASN A 60 2.27 -10.95 16.25
N ASN A 61 1.54 -10.70 17.35
CA ASN A 61 0.08 -10.75 17.36
C ASN A 61 -0.52 -9.71 16.39
N CYS A 62 -0.01 -8.48 16.38
CA CYS A 62 -0.47 -7.44 15.46
C CYS A 62 -0.24 -7.83 13.99
N ILE A 63 0.96 -8.31 13.67
CA ILE A 63 1.29 -8.74 12.31
C ILE A 63 0.40 -9.90 11.87
N ASN A 64 0.26 -10.94 12.71
CA ASN A 64 -0.56 -12.11 12.40
C ASN A 64 -2.04 -11.76 12.23
N ALA A 65 -2.62 -10.96 13.13
CA ALA A 65 -4.03 -10.58 13.07
C ALA A 65 -4.36 -9.81 11.78
N ASN A 66 -3.48 -8.84 11.40
CA ASN A 66 -3.66 -8.07 10.17
C ASN A 66 -3.41 -8.93 8.92
N ALA A 67 -2.37 -9.77 8.91
CA ALA A 67 -2.07 -10.67 7.79
C ALA A 67 -3.20 -11.67 7.54
N HIS A 68 -3.75 -12.26 8.60
CA HIS A 68 -4.91 -13.14 8.51
C HIS A 68 -6.15 -12.41 7.96
N GLY A 69 -6.41 -11.18 8.44
CA GLY A 69 -7.51 -10.35 7.93
C GLY A 69 -7.36 -10.03 6.45
N LEU A 70 -6.14 -9.67 6.00
CA LEU A 70 -5.79 -9.41 4.60
C LEU A 70 -6.00 -10.65 3.72
N ALA A 71 -5.61 -11.83 4.20
CA ALA A 71 -5.78 -13.07 3.45
C ALA A 71 -7.26 -13.48 3.32
N ARG A 72 -8.05 -13.38 4.40
CA ARG A 72 -9.49 -13.63 4.36
C ARG A 72 -10.22 -12.70 3.41
N PHE A 73 -9.90 -11.41 3.47
CA PHE A 73 -10.42 -10.41 2.55
C PHE A 73 -10.09 -10.75 1.09
N ALA A 74 -8.83 -11.13 0.81
CA ALA A 74 -8.39 -11.45 -0.54
C ALA A 74 -9.11 -12.67 -1.10
N ALA A 75 -9.23 -13.74 -0.33
CA ALA A 75 -9.98 -14.95 -0.72
C ALA A 75 -11.45 -14.64 -1.02
N LEU A 76 -12.13 -13.90 -0.14
CA LEU A 76 -13.53 -13.49 -0.35
C LEU A 76 -13.70 -12.61 -1.60
N SER A 77 -12.74 -11.73 -1.88
CA SER A 77 -12.77 -10.90 -3.09
C SER A 77 -12.64 -11.74 -4.36
N GLN A 78 -11.74 -12.71 -4.37
CA GLN A 78 -11.56 -13.61 -5.52
C GLN A 78 -12.79 -14.51 -5.72
N GLU A 79 -13.42 -15.01 -4.65
CA GLU A 79 -14.70 -15.73 -4.75
C GLU A 79 -15.81 -14.88 -5.41
N ALA A 80 -15.79 -13.56 -5.21
CA ALA A 80 -16.73 -12.62 -5.82
C ALA A 80 -16.31 -12.17 -7.24
N GLY A 81 -15.21 -12.71 -7.80
CA GLY A 81 -14.70 -12.31 -9.12
C GLY A 81 -14.00 -10.95 -9.14
N LEU A 82 -13.56 -10.44 -7.97
CA LEU A 82 -12.93 -9.14 -7.82
C LEU A 82 -11.42 -9.30 -7.53
N VAL A 83 -10.59 -8.43 -8.11
CA VAL A 83 -9.14 -8.42 -7.85
C VAL A 83 -8.87 -7.77 -6.49
N PRO A 84 -8.29 -8.47 -5.49
CA PRO A 84 -7.92 -7.88 -4.22
C PRO A 84 -6.63 -7.06 -4.33
N ILE A 85 -6.65 -5.83 -3.82
CA ILE A 85 -5.46 -5.05 -3.51
C ILE A 85 -5.17 -5.21 -2.01
N VAL A 86 -4.15 -5.99 -1.71
CA VAL A 86 -3.70 -6.32 -0.35
C VAL A 86 -2.75 -5.22 0.12
N GLU A 87 -3.15 -4.44 1.14
CA GLU A 87 -2.38 -3.26 1.60
C GLU A 87 -1.86 -3.43 3.04
N PRO A 88 -0.77 -4.18 3.26
CA PRO A 88 -0.05 -4.19 4.53
C PRO A 88 0.87 -2.97 4.61
N GLU A 89 0.46 -1.93 5.32
CA GLU A 89 1.22 -0.70 5.44
C GLU A 89 2.01 -0.64 6.75
N VAL A 90 3.33 -0.65 6.64
CA VAL A 90 4.22 -0.26 7.73
C VAL A 90 4.36 1.25 7.71
N LEU A 91 3.94 1.90 8.81
CA LEU A 91 3.91 3.36 8.90
C LEU A 91 5.31 3.96 8.93
N MET A 92 5.46 5.11 8.25
CA MET A 92 6.68 5.90 8.35
C MET A 92 6.70 6.86 9.54
N ASP A 93 5.60 6.93 10.31
CA ASP A 93 5.55 7.76 11.52
C ASP A 93 6.59 7.29 12.54
N GLY A 94 7.27 8.24 13.18
CA GLY A 94 8.31 7.95 14.19
C GLY A 94 9.73 8.27 13.74
N THR A 95 10.69 7.78 14.52
CA THR A 95 12.12 8.09 14.39
C THR A 95 12.96 6.89 13.98
N HIS A 96 12.33 5.78 13.57
CA HIS A 96 13.04 4.56 13.20
C HIS A 96 13.96 4.74 12.00
N THR A 97 15.00 3.91 11.93
CA THR A 97 15.94 3.89 10.80
C THR A 97 15.34 3.12 9.62
N ILE A 98 15.91 3.29 8.43
CA ILE A 98 15.51 2.54 7.24
C ILE A 98 15.71 1.02 7.43
N GLU A 99 16.74 0.61 8.20
CA GLU A 99 17.00 -0.79 8.52
C GLU A 99 15.87 -1.38 9.39
N ARG A 100 15.36 -0.61 10.35
CA ARG A 100 14.23 -1.04 11.17
C ARG A 100 12.95 -1.14 10.33
N CYS A 101 12.71 -0.20 9.44
CA CYS A 101 11.61 -0.28 8.49
C CYS A 101 11.74 -1.52 7.59
N PHE A 102 12.96 -1.79 7.09
CA PHE A 102 13.24 -2.99 6.30
C PHE A 102 12.87 -4.28 7.05
N GLU A 103 13.37 -4.43 8.28
CA GLU A 103 13.11 -5.61 9.13
C GLU A 103 11.60 -5.82 9.34
N VAL A 104 10.88 -4.76 9.71
CA VAL A 104 9.45 -4.84 9.98
C VAL A 104 8.66 -5.12 8.70
N THR A 105 9.02 -4.49 7.59
CA THR A 105 8.38 -4.72 6.29
C THR A 105 8.62 -6.16 5.82
N GLU A 106 9.85 -6.66 5.90
CA GLU A 106 10.18 -8.06 5.55
C GLU A 106 9.37 -9.04 6.37
N ARG A 107 9.31 -8.85 7.70
CA ARG A 107 8.56 -9.71 8.61
C ARG A 107 7.05 -9.67 8.33
N THR A 108 6.51 -8.48 8.10
CA THR A 108 5.09 -8.29 7.78
C THR A 108 4.71 -8.96 6.46
N LEU A 109 5.48 -8.73 5.40
CA LEU A 109 5.19 -9.33 4.09
C LEU A 109 5.34 -10.84 4.10
N ARG A 110 6.33 -11.38 4.81
CA ARG A 110 6.50 -12.84 4.98
C ARG A 110 5.25 -13.48 5.59
N GLU A 111 4.70 -12.87 6.64
CA GLU A 111 3.48 -13.35 7.28
C GLU A 111 2.26 -13.18 6.35
N VAL A 112 2.14 -12.05 5.65
CA VAL A 112 1.04 -11.83 4.69
C VAL A 112 1.04 -12.90 3.60
N PHE A 113 2.16 -13.20 2.96
CA PHE A 113 2.21 -14.23 1.92
C PHE A 113 2.02 -15.64 2.46
N TYR A 114 2.46 -15.92 3.69
CA TYR A 114 2.13 -17.17 4.38
C TYR A 114 0.62 -17.31 4.55
N GLN A 115 -0.06 -16.29 5.05
CA GLN A 115 -1.51 -16.29 5.24
C GLN A 115 -2.28 -16.36 3.91
N LEU A 116 -1.84 -15.64 2.88
CA LEU A 116 -2.45 -15.73 1.53
C LEU A 116 -2.40 -17.18 1.00
N ALA A 117 -1.27 -17.86 1.18
CA ALA A 117 -1.13 -19.27 0.79
C ALA A 117 -2.06 -20.19 1.60
N GLN A 118 -2.18 -19.99 2.93
CA GLN A 118 -3.08 -20.76 3.79
C GLN A 118 -4.57 -20.60 3.39
N HIS A 119 -4.93 -19.48 2.78
CA HIS A 119 -6.29 -19.18 2.31
C HIS A 119 -6.50 -19.47 0.82
N ASN A 120 -5.55 -20.14 0.16
CA ASN A 120 -5.59 -20.50 -1.25
C ASN A 120 -5.84 -19.31 -2.18
N VAL A 121 -5.31 -18.13 -1.85
CA VAL A 121 -5.41 -16.96 -2.70
C VAL A 121 -4.51 -17.13 -3.94
N ALA A 122 -5.08 -17.00 -5.13
CA ALA A 122 -4.34 -17.01 -6.38
C ALA A 122 -3.55 -15.70 -6.50
N LEU A 123 -2.22 -15.78 -6.40
CA LEU A 123 -1.35 -14.59 -6.41
C LEU A 123 -1.35 -13.86 -7.75
N GLU A 124 -1.55 -14.56 -8.85
CA GLU A 124 -1.68 -14.01 -10.21
C GLU A 124 -2.90 -13.10 -10.37
N GLY A 125 -3.90 -13.27 -9.52
CA GLY A 125 -5.11 -12.44 -9.45
C GLY A 125 -5.12 -11.44 -8.28
N CYS A 126 -3.94 -11.04 -7.78
CA CYS A 126 -3.79 -10.19 -6.59
C CYS A 126 -2.81 -9.05 -6.87
N LEU A 127 -3.05 -7.86 -6.33
CA LEU A 127 -2.08 -6.76 -6.29
C LEU A 127 -1.61 -6.51 -4.87
N LEU A 128 -0.30 -6.28 -4.72
CA LEU A 128 0.28 -5.85 -3.45
C LEU A 128 0.35 -4.32 -3.41
N LYS A 129 -0.13 -3.71 -2.30
CA LYS A 129 0.03 -2.28 -2.04
C LYS A 129 0.83 -2.04 -0.76
N PRO A 130 2.16 -2.11 -0.83
CA PRO A 130 3.03 -1.93 0.33
C PRO A 130 3.47 -0.48 0.50
N ASN A 131 4.06 -0.17 1.68
CA ASN A 131 4.96 0.96 1.84
C ASN A 131 6.27 0.74 1.06
N MET A 132 6.95 1.83 0.73
CA MET A 132 8.37 1.80 0.43
C MET A 132 9.16 1.62 1.73
N VAL A 133 10.36 1.06 1.69
CA VAL A 133 11.23 0.95 2.87
C VAL A 133 11.87 2.30 3.12
N LEU A 134 11.45 2.98 4.19
CA LEU A 134 11.77 4.38 4.48
C LEU A 134 12.36 4.57 5.89
N SER A 135 13.17 5.60 6.07
CA SER A 135 13.43 6.15 7.41
C SER A 135 12.15 6.77 7.97
N GLY A 136 11.96 6.69 9.28
CA GLY A 136 10.83 7.35 9.96
C GLY A 136 10.75 8.85 9.64
N ALA A 137 9.53 9.39 9.55
CA ALA A 137 9.30 10.78 9.15
C ALA A 137 10.01 11.80 10.05
N SER A 138 10.16 11.47 11.34
CA SER A 138 10.85 12.29 12.35
C SER A 138 12.31 11.89 12.57
N ASN A 139 12.88 11.00 11.75
CA ASN A 139 14.30 10.66 11.83
C ASN A 139 15.13 11.82 11.25
N THR A 140 16.16 12.23 11.99
CA THR A 140 17.06 13.32 11.57
C THR A 140 17.92 12.94 10.36
N LYS A 141 18.14 11.65 10.15
CA LYS A 141 18.88 11.11 9.00
C LYS A 141 17.91 10.39 8.05
N ARG A 142 17.42 11.10 7.05
CA ARG A 142 16.57 10.55 6.00
C ARG A 142 17.40 9.86 4.94
N ALA A 143 16.95 8.69 4.48
CA ALA A 143 17.56 7.97 3.38
C ALA A 143 17.33 8.72 2.04
N SER A 144 18.30 8.60 1.11
CA SER A 144 18.13 9.10 -0.25
C SER A 144 17.15 8.22 -1.07
N ALA A 145 16.70 8.71 -2.22
CA ALA A 145 15.82 7.96 -3.09
C ALA A 145 16.49 6.67 -3.61
N GLU A 146 17.79 6.72 -3.87
CA GLU A 146 18.58 5.54 -4.28
C GLU A 146 18.62 4.49 -3.16
N GLU A 147 18.89 4.91 -1.93
CA GLU A 147 18.90 4.00 -0.76
C GLU A 147 17.52 3.41 -0.50
N VAL A 148 16.46 4.20 -0.64
CA VAL A 148 15.06 3.72 -0.55
C VAL A 148 14.80 2.68 -1.64
N ALA A 149 15.22 2.92 -2.87
CA ALA A 149 15.06 1.97 -3.97
C ALA A 149 15.79 0.66 -3.70
N GLU A 150 17.06 0.73 -3.31
CA GLU A 150 17.88 -0.45 -2.98
C GLU A 150 17.26 -1.28 -1.86
N LYS A 151 16.89 -0.65 -0.74
CA LYS A 151 16.29 -1.34 0.41
C LYS A 151 14.91 -1.91 0.07
N THR A 152 14.07 -1.18 -0.67
CA THR A 152 12.73 -1.64 -1.05
C THR A 152 12.79 -2.86 -1.96
N ILE A 153 13.59 -2.80 -3.02
CA ILE A 153 13.75 -3.92 -3.95
C ILE A 153 14.41 -5.12 -3.26
N ALA A 154 15.44 -4.89 -2.43
CA ALA A 154 16.09 -5.96 -1.68
C ALA A 154 15.10 -6.67 -0.72
N CYS A 155 14.24 -5.91 -0.04
CA CYS A 155 13.19 -6.47 0.81
C CYS A 155 12.23 -7.35 -0.01
N PHE A 156 11.71 -6.82 -1.12
CA PHE A 156 10.71 -7.54 -1.93
C PHE A 156 11.28 -8.80 -2.59
N LYS A 157 12.52 -8.77 -3.05
CA LYS A 157 13.19 -9.97 -3.59
C LYS A 157 13.30 -11.12 -2.58
N ARG A 158 13.23 -10.83 -1.29
CA ARG A 158 13.25 -11.85 -0.23
C ARG A 158 11.89 -12.46 0.07
N VAL A 159 10.80 -11.71 -0.13
CA VAL A 159 9.50 -12.09 0.43
C VAL A 159 8.32 -11.99 -0.50
N VAL A 160 8.40 -11.24 -1.61
CA VAL A 160 7.30 -11.12 -2.57
C VAL A 160 7.46 -12.16 -3.68
N PRO A 161 6.51 -13.11 -3.81
CA PRO A 161 6.57 -14.09 -4.91
C PRO A 161 6.50 -13.42 -6.28
N ALA A 162 7.24 -13.96 -7.25
CA ALA A 162 7.21 -13.49 -8.64
C ALA A 162 5.85 -13.70 -9.33
N ALA A 163 4.99 -14.55 -8.76
CA ALA A 163 3.63 -14.76 -9.23
C ALA A 163 2.69 -13.55 -9.02
N VAL A 164 3.05 -12.62 -8.13
CA VAL A 164 2.30 -11.35 -7.97
C VAL A 164 2.56 -10.48 -9.20
N PRO A 165 1.52 -10.12 -9.99
CA PRO A 165 1.75 -9.42 -11.26
C PRO A 165 2.16 -7.96 -11.07
N GLY A 166 1.76 -7.32 -9.96
CA GLY A 166 2.02 -5.91 -9.76
C GLY A 166 2.05 -5.46 -8.30
N ILE A 167 2.91 -4.48 -8.08
CA ILE A 167 3.09 -3.78 -6.80
C ILE A 167 2.71 -2.31 -7.02
N VAL A 168 1.72 -1.84 -6.28
CA VAL A 168 1.21 -0.47 -6.37
C VAL A 168 1.49 0.27 -5.06
N PHE A 169 2.59 0.99 -4.99
CA PHE A 169 3.03 1.66 -3.77
C PHE A 169 2.01 2.65 -3.21
N LEU A 170 1.90 2.72 -1.90
CA LEU A 170 1.24 3.84 -1.23
C LEU A 170 2.20 5.03 -1.09
N SER A 171 1.68 6.26 -1.00
CA SER A 171 2.50 7.44 -0.71
C SER A 171 2.79 7.61 0.79
N GLY A 172 1.94 7.07 1.65
CA GLY A 172 2.07 7.15 3.10
C GLY A 172 2.12 8.60 3.60
N GLY A 173 3.07 8.91 4.44
CA GLY A 173 3.36 10.25 4.95
C GLY A 173 4.42 11.03 4.16
N GLN A 174 4.87 10.52 3.02
CA GLN A 174 5.83 11.20 2.14
C GLN A 174 5.22 12.48 1.55
N SER A 175 6.05 13.49 1.31
CA SER A 175 5.65 14.62 0.46
C SER A 175 5.38 14.15 -0.98
N ASP A 176 4.71 14.99 -1.76
CA ASP A 176 4.41 14.69 -3.17
C ASP A 176 5.70 14.44 -3.97
N ASP A 177 6.73 15.26 -3.75
CA ASP A 177 8.01 15.14 -4.42
C ASP A 177 8.79 13.91 -3.95
N GLU A 178 8.85 13.65 -2.65
CA GLU A 178 9.52 12.49 -2.07
C GLU A 178 8.90 11.19 -2.63
N ALA A 179 7.57 11.08 -2.63
CA ALA A 179 6.88 9.91 -3.16
C ALA A 179 7.14 9.70 -4.66
N THR A 180 7.27 10.79 -5.42
CA THR A 180 7.55 10.74 -6.87
C THR A 180 8.99 10.33 -7.14
N LEU A 181 9.97 10.94 -6.44
CA LEU A 181 11.39 10.64 -6.60
C LEU A 181 11.72 9.20 -6.18
N ASN A 182 11.15 8.74 -5.07
CA ASN A 182 11.33 7.36 -4.62
C ASN A 182 10.73 6.36 -5.60
N LEU A 183 9.56 6.65 -6.17
CA LEU A 183 8.95 5.79 -7.19
C LEU A 183 9.81 5.70 -8.46
N ASP A 184 10.35 6.83 -8.92
CA ASP A 184 11.24 6.90 -10.07
C ASP A 184 12.52 6.08 -9.84
N ALA A 185 13.18 6.26 -8.69
CA ALA A 185 14.38 5.50 -8.34
C ALA A 185 14.11 3.99 -8.24
N ILE A 186 12.97 3.59 -7.66
CA ILE A 186 12.56 2.18 -7.56
C ILE A 186 12.33 1.59 -8.95
N ASN A 187 11.68 2.31 -9.88
CA ASN A 187 11.44 1.83 -11.24
C ASN A 187 12.73 1.73 -12.05
N LYS A 188 13.62 2.72 -11.96
CA LYS A 188 14.96 2.66 -12.59
C LYS A 188 15.76 1.44 -12.14
N LEU A 189 15.77 1.19 -10.83
CA LEU A 189 16.47 0.02 -10.30
C LEU A 189 15.76 -1.28 -10.70
N GLY A 190 14.43 -1.34 -10.60
CA GLY A 190 13.61 -2.49 -10.98
C GLY A 190 13.83 -2.92 -12.42
N THR A 191 13.82 -1.97 -13.35
CA THR A 191 14.12 -2.22 -14.77
C THR A 191 15.54 -2.72 -14.96
N LYS A 192 16.53 -2.10 -14.30
CA LYS A 192 17.94 -2.49 -14.42
C LYS A 192 18.22 -3.95 -14.00
N ILE A 193 17.43 -4.50 -13.09
CA ILE A 193 17.65 -5.85 -12.53
C ILE A 193 16.61 -6.87 -12.96
N ASP A 194 15.77 -6.56 -13.94
CA ASP A 194 14.65 -7.38 -14.39
C ASP A 194 13.76 -7.85 -13.22
N ALA A 195 13.26 -6.90 -12.43
CA ALA A 195 12.33 -7.22 -11.37
C ALA A 195 11.05 -7.87 -11.94
N PRO A 196 10.54 -8.97 -11.34
CA PRO A 196 9.46 -9.74 -11.96
C PRO A 196 8.07 -9.07 -11.84
N TRP A 197 7.97 -7.94 -11.19
CA TRP A 197 6.71 -7.24 -10.91
C TRP A 197 6.61 -5.94 -11.72
N GLU A 198 5.39 -5.62 -12.16
CA GLU A 198 5.06 -4.24 -12.55
C GLU A 198 5.08 -3.35 -11.31
N LEU A 199 5.94 -2.32 -11.31
CA LEU A 199 6.09 -1.38 -10.21
C LEU A 199 5.32 -0.09 -10.53
N SER A 200 4.27 0.21 -9.77
CA SER A 200 3.38 1.33 -10.02
C SER A 200 2.96 2.00 -8.70
N PHE A 201 1.93 2.80 -8.74
CA PHE A 201 1.46 3.58 -7.60
C PHE A 201 -0.06 3.48 -7.39
N SER A 202 -0.47 3.62 -6.15
CA SER A 202 -1.86 3.79 -5.74
C SER A 202 -1.89 4.86 -4.65
N TYR A 203 -1.64 6.09 -5.07
CA TYR A 203 -1.52 7.23 -4.17
C TYR A 203 -2.87 7.86 -3.87
N GLY A 204 -3.15 8.12 -2.60
CA GLY A 204 -4.24 9.00 -2.16
C GLY A 204 -3.71 10.42 -2.02
N ARG A 205 -3.08 10.72 -0.90
CA ARG A 205 -2.56 12.07 -0.60
C ARG A 205 -1.61 12.57 -1.66
N GLY A 206 -0.65 11.76 -2.10
CA GLY A 206 0.35 12.15 -3.11
C GLY A 206 -0.21 12.58 -4.48
N LEU A 207 -1.48 12.24 -4.79
CA LEU A 207 -2.17 12.74 -5.99
C LEU A 207 -3.20 13.82 -5.70
N GLN A 208 -3.89 13.73 -4.55
CA GLN A 208 -5.11 14.49 -4.32
C GLN A 208 -4.95 15.65 -3.33
N GLN A 209 -3.96 15.62 -2.43
CA GLN A 209 -3.89 16.59 -1.34
C GLN A 209 -3.70 18.04 -1.83
N ALA A 210 -2.76 18.25 -2.76
CA ALA A 210 -2.55 19.58 -3.35
C ALA A 210 -3.78 20.06 -4.12
N THR A 211 -4.44 19.15 -4.85
CA THR A 211 -5.68 19.42 -5.59
C THR A 211 -6.82 19.81 -4.64
N LEU A 212 -7.04 19.06 -3.57
CA LEU A 212 -8.08 19.35 -2.58
C LEU A 212 -7.85 20.68 -1.87
N LYS A 213 -6.59 20.98 -1.54
CA LYS A 213 -6.21 22.26 -0.94
C LYS A 213 -6.53 23.43 -1.87
N GLN A 214 -6.21 23.31 -3.16
CA GLN A 214 -6.54 24.35 -4.14
C GLN A 214 -8.04 24.48 -4.36
N TRP A 215 -8.73 23.35 -4.51
CA TRP A 215 -10.18 23.37 -4.73
C TRP A 215 -10.95 24.01 -3.59
N SER A 216 -10.64 23.63 -2.34
CA SER A 216 -11.28 24.15 -1.11
C SER A 216 -12.82 24.12 -1.13
N GLY A 217 -13.43 23.23 -1.94
CA GLY A 217 -14.88 23.12 -2.10
C GLY A 217 -15.53 24.24 -2.91
N LYS A 218 -14.76 25.08 -3.62
CA LYS A 218 -15.25 26.25 -4.34
C LYS A 218 -15.30 26.02 -5.85
N SER A 219 -16.42 26.39 -6.48
CA SER A 219 -16.63 26.21 -7.92
C SER A 219 -15.64 27.02 -8.77
N GLU A 220 -15.28 28.23 -8.32
CA GLU A 220 -14.31 29.09 -9.00
C GLU A 220 -12.89 28.50 -9.07
N ASN A 221 -12.55 27.58 -8.18
CA ASN A 221 -11.23 26.96 -8.12
C ASN A 221 -11.13 25.63 -8.91
N VAL A 222 -12.19 25.16 -9.58
CA VAL A 222 -12.22 23.84 -10.24
C VAL A 222 -11.15 23.71 -11.30
N THR A 223 -10.98 24.69 -12.16
CA THR A 223 -9.99 24.67 -13.27
C THR A 223 -8.57 24.57 -12.75
N ASP A 224 -8.22 25.35 -11.73
CA ASP A 224 -6.89 25.31 -11.12
C ASP A 224 -6.64 24.00 -10.43
N ALA A 225 -7.64 23.47 -9.70
CA ALA A 225 -7.55 22.18 -9.04
C ALA A 225 -7.35 21.03 -10.05
N GLN A 226 -8.05 21.05 -11.18
CA GLN A 226 -7.87 20.10 -12.28
C GLN A 226 -6.46 20.17 -12.88
N THR A 227 -5.93 21.39 -13.05
CA THR A 227 -4.56 21.59 -13.55
C THR A 227 -3.53 21.00 -12.61
N ILE A 228 -3.68 21.21 -11.30
CA ILE A 228 -2.80 20.63 -10.28
C ILE A 228 -2.90 19.10 -10.27
N PHE A 229 -4.11 18.56 -10.33
CA PHE A 229 -4.30 17.09 -10.37
C PHE A 229 -3.64 16.47 -11.61
N TYR A 230 -3.85 17.08 -12.77
CA TYR A 230 -3.23 16.62 -14.02
C TYR A 230 -1.70 16.66 -13.93
N HIS A 231 -1.14 17.74 -13.37
CA HIS A 231 0.30 17.86 -13.17
C HIS A 231 0.85 16.74 -12.27
N ARG A 232 0.21 16.48 -11.12
CA ARG A 232 0.60 15.40 -10.22
C ARG A 232 0.50 14.02 -10.90
N ALA A 233 -0.60 13.77 -11.58
CA ALA A 233 -0.79 12.51 -12.31
C ALA A 233 0.29 12.30 -13.39
N LYS A 234 0.65 13.37 -14.14
CA LYS A 234 1.69 13.31 -15.16
C LYS A 234 3.07 13.01 -14.57
N LEU A 235 3.46 13.69 -13.49
CA LEU A 235 4.76 13.44 -12.83
C LEU A 235 4.85 12.04 -12.25
N THR A 236 3.81 11.58 -11.57
CA THR A 236 3.78 10.24 -10.99
C THR A 236 3.76 9.15 -12.07
N SER A 237 3.05 9.39 -13.18
CA SER A 237 3.05 8.50 -14.34
C SER A 237 4.42 8.44 -15.01
N ALA A 238 5.16 9.54 -15.08
CA ALA A 238 6.54 9.55 -15.58
C ALA A 238 7.48 8.75 -14.65
N ALA A 239 7.37 8.95 -13.35
CA ALA A 239 8.15 8.21 -12.35
C ALA A 239 7.92 6.68 -12.39
N ARG A 240 6.76 6.22 -12.87
CA ARG A 240 6.51 4.80 -13.12
C ARG A 240 7.34 4.24 -14.30
N GLN A 241 7.82 5.07 -15.18
CA GLN A 241 8.63 4.64 -16.33
C GLN A 241 10.13 4.51 -15.98
N GLY A 242 10.57 5.18 -14.92
CA GLY A 242 11.98 5.24 -14.50
C GLY A 242 12.80 6.28 -15.24
#